data_8bfdb38f6c0f46b9074e52ae11e763ff
#
_entry.id   8bfdb38f6c0f46b9074e52ae11e763ff
#
_cell.length_a   1.000
_cell.length_b   1.000
_cell.length_c   1.000
_cell.angle_alpha   90.00
_cell.angle_beta   90.00
_cell.angle_gamma   90.00
#
_symmetry.space_group_name_H-M   'P 1'
#
loop_
_entity.id
_entity.type
_entity.pdbx_description
1 polymer ?
#
loop_
_entity_poly.entity_id
_entity_poly.type
_entity_poly.pdbx_seq_one_letter_code
_entity_poly.pdbx_strand_id
1 'polypeptide(L)'
;MTAATASEQRARRTDGAQTQPAPRRAPQRRRGLTAGIFGVGAALPEKVVTNHDLVERLDTSDEWIVRRTGIRERRIIAPDQPLSDLAAIACRQALDDAGRTAAEVDQIIVSTITPDRVTPGVAPYVALAIGAEHASAVDVNAACAGFVYALDQAAAQVESGRARVVLVCGAEALSRITDSGERIYMDDAARDARLSQLRQQVRGCP
;
A
#
# COMPACT_ATOMS: atom_id res chain seq x y z
N MET A 1 33.02 -46.07 -34.37
CA MET A 1 32.80 -44.61 -34.30
C MET A 1 32.11 -44.19 -35.58
N THR A 2 30.78 -44.14 -35.57
CA THR A 2 29.97 -43.81 -36.76
C THR A 2 29.40 -42.40 -36.56
N ALA A 3 29.77 -41.49 -37.41
CA ALA A 3 29.36 -40.10 -37.41
C ALA A 3 27.90 -40.02 -37.89
N ALA A 4 27.02 -39.44 -37.08
CA ALA A 4 25.63 -39.15 -37.46
C ALA A 4 25.62 -38.00 -38.46
N THR A 5 24.85 -38.16 -39.53
CA THR A 5 24.80 -37.27 -40.66
C THR A 5 23.94 -36.03 -40.36
N ALA A 6 24.27 -34.90 -41.01
CA ALA A 6 23.64 -33.57 -40.83
C ALA A 6 22.12 -33.50 -41.08
N SER A 7 21.49 -34.59 -41.57
CA SER A 7 20.05 -34.71 -41.78
C SER A 7 19.24 -34.98 -40.52
N GLU A 8 19.83 -35.62 -39.48
CA GLU A 8 19.14 -35.95 -38.24
C GLU A 8 19.07 -34.76 -37.25
N GLN A 9 19.90 -33.76 -37.42
CA GLN A 9 19.87 -32.55 -36.58
C GLN A 9 18.80 -31.52 -37.03
N ARG A 10 18.22 -31.66 -38.20
CA ARG A 10 17.19 -30.78 -38.72
C ARG A 10 15.77 -31.12 -38.27
N ALA A 11 15.54 -32.34 -37.78
CA ALA A 11 14.20 -32.82 -37.41
C ALA A 11 13.79 -32.52 -35.95
N ARG A 12 14.62 -31.84 -35.16
CA ARG A 12 14.30 -31.46 -33.76
C ARG A 12 14.03 -29.97 -33.52
N ARG A 13 13.74 -29.20 -34.58
CA ARG A 13 13.20 -27.84 -34.50
C ARG A 13 11.71 -27.88 -34.86
N THR A 14 10.91 -28.61 -34.12
CA THR A 14 9.46 -28.47 -34.15
C THR A 14 9.05 -27.48 -33.08
N ASP A 15 8.70 -26.29 -33.53
CA ASP A 15 7.59 -25.45 -33.12
C ASP A 15 7.19 -25.56 -31.64
N GLY A 16 7.95 -24.86 -30.78
CA GLY A 16 7.38 -24.26 -29.60
C GLY A 16 6.66 -22.96 -29.96
N ALA A 17 5.58 -23.05 -30.72
CA ALA A 17 4.64 -21.93 -30.83
C ALA A 17 4.12 -21.63 -29.43
N GLN A 18 4.73 -20.65 -28.78
CA GLN A 18 4.20 -20.06 -27.54
C GLN A 18 2.85 -19.45 -27.93
N THR A 19 1.77 -20.18 -27.71
CA THR A 19 0.41 -19.66 -27.78
C THR A 19 0.33 -18.53 -26.75
N GLN A 20 0.38 -17.29 -27.23
CA GLN A 20 0.09 -16.14 -26.38
C GLN A 20 -1.28 -16.37 -25.75
N PRO A 21 -1.40 -16.27 -24.41
CA PRO A 21 -2.71 -16.37 -23.78
C PRO A 21 -3.63 -15.32 -24.38
N ALA A 22 -4.84 -15.73 -24.73
CA ALA A 22 -5.86 -14.83 -25.28
C ALA A 22 -6.01 -13.60 -24.35
N PRO A 23 -6.18 -12.40 -24.92
CA PRO A 23 -6.33 -11.20 -24.12
C PRO A 23 -7.48 -11.40 -23.13
N ARG A 24 -7.22 -11.19 -21.84
CA ARG A 24 -8.25 -11.29 -20.80
C ARG A 24 -9.36 -10.30 -21.17
N ARG A 25 -10.55 -10.83 -21.36
CA ARG A 25 -11.74 -10.00 -21.58
C ARG A 25 -11.88 -9.06 -20.39
N ALA A 26 -11.91 -7.75 -20.64
CA ALA A 26 -12.19 -6.78 -19.59
C ALA A 26 -13.52 -7.14 -18.91
N PRO A 27 -13.60 -7.09 -17.56
CA PRO A 27 -14.84 -7.37 -16.85
C PRO A 27 -15.93 -6.45 -17.39
N GLN A 28 -17.06 -7.02 -17.82
CA GLN A 28 -18.20 -6.25 -18.28
C GLN A 28 -18.80 -5.55 -17.05
N ARG A 29 -18.64 -4.22 -16.96
CA ARG A 29 -19.31 -3.40 -15.95
C ARG A 29 -20.81 -3.65 -16.01
N ARG A 30 -21.41 -4.01 -14.87
CA ARG A 30 -22.87 -4.05 -14.77
C ARG A 30 -23.38 -2.62 -14.99
N ARG A 31 -24.27 -2.42 -15.97
CA ARG A 31 -24.92 -1.12 -16.19
C ARG A 31 -25.73 -0.79 -14.94
N GLY A 32 -25.38 0.28 -14.20
CA GLY A 32 -26.24 0.83 -13.16
C GLY A 32 -25.58 1.43 -11.94
N LEU A 33 -24.47 0.90 -11.44
CA LEU A 33 -23.79 1.45 -10.25
C LEU A 33 -22.41 2.00 -10.67
N THR A 34 -22.11 3.21 -10.20
CA THR A 34 -20.80 3.85 -10.37
C THR A 34 -20.32 4.30 -9.00
N ALA A 35 -19.11 3.92 -8.64
CA ALA A 35 -18.48 4.41 -7.42
C ALA A 35 -18.03 5.87 -7.59
N GLY A 36 -18.16 6.66 -6.54
CA GLY A 36 -17.68 8.04 -6.47
C GLY A 36 -17.09 8.35 -5.09
N ILE A 37 -16.27 9.37 -5.00
CA ILE A 37 -15.75 9.90 -3.74
C ILE A 37 -16.71 10.99 -3.26
N PHE A 38 -17.23 10.86 -2.04
CA PHE A 38 -18.24 11.74 -1.47
C PHE A 38 -17.72 12.55 -0.28
N GLY A 39 -16.60 12.15 0.32
CA GLY A 39 -16.01 12.87 1.44
C GLY A 39 -14.54 12.52 1.58
N VAL A 40 -13.80 13.46 2.14
CA VAL A 40 -12.36 13.35 2.41
C VAL A 40 -12.06 13.78 3.85
N GLY A 41 -11.01 13.20 4.42
CA GLY A 41 -10.54 13.53 5.76
C GLY A 41 -9.06 13.30 5.88
N ALA A 42 -8.42 14.02 6.80
CA ALA A 42 -6.99 13.92 7.06
C ALA A 42 -6.69 14.08 8.54
N ALA A 43 -5.67 13.37 9.01
CA ALA A 43 -5.14 13.54 10.35
C ALA A 43 -3.62 13.51 10.30
N LEU A 44 -3.00 14.42 11.01
CA LEU A 44 -1.54 14.54 11.09
C LEU A 44 -1.09 14.52 12.56
N PRO A 45 0.05 13.92 12.87
CA PRO A 45 0.67 14.06 14.18
C PRO A 45 0.99 15.52 14.52
N GLU A 46 1.07 15.81 15.81
CA GLU A 46 1.35 17.20 16.27
C GLU A 46 2.80 17.62 16.07
N LYS A 47 3.75 16.69 16.28
CA LYS A 47 5.18 16.99 16.22
C LYS A 47 5.60 17.33 14.79
N VAL A 48 6.12 18.54 14.62
CA VAL A 48 6.71 19.03 13.37
C VAL A 48 8.23 18.85 13.41
N VAL A 49 8.80 18.41 12.30
CA VAL A 49 10.24 18.38 12.05
C VAL A 49 10.50 19.14 10.74
N THR A 50 11.24 20.23 10.82
CA THR A 50 11.59 21.09 9.69
C THR A 50 12.81 20.57 8.94
N ASN A 51 13.10 21.14 7.76
CA ASN A 51 14.34 20.83 7.06
C ASN A 51 15.57 21.28 7.88
N HIS A 52 15.48 22.39 8.64
CA HIS A 52 16.57 22.86 9.50
C HIS A 52 16.92 21.84 10.59
N ASP A 53 15.91 21.20 11.21
CA ASP A 53 16.14 20.14 12.20
C ASP A 53 16.87 18.93 11.58
N LEU A 54 16.68 18.68 10.27
CA LEU A 54 17.37 17.61 9.57
C LEU A 54 18.82 17.96 9.22
N VAL A 55 19.09 19.22 8.86
CA VAL A 55 20.46 19.69 8.55
C VAL A 55 21.40 19.53 9.73
N GLU A 56 20.92 19.61 10.96
CA GLU A 56 21.72 19.35 12.16
C GLU A 56 22.22 17.88 12.27
N ARG A 57 21.56 16.96 11.57
CA ARG A 57 21.80 15.51 11.68
C ARG A 57 22.26 14.86 10.38
N LEU A 58 22.03 15.48 9.24
CA LEU A 58 22.26 14.94 7.90
C LEU A 58 23.04 15.93 7.05
N ASP A 59 23.89 15.42 6.19
CA ASP A 59 24.59 16.22 5.16
C ASP A 59 23.61 16.62 4.04
N THR A 60 22.88 17.71 4.25
CA THR A 60 21.87 18.26 3.33
C THR A 60 21.66 19.75 3.59
N SER A 61 20.76 20.38 2.85
CA SER A 61 20.30 21.77 3.12
C SER A 61 18.80 21.93 2.86
N ASP A 62 18.17 22.96 3.44
CA ASP A 62 16.77 23.28 3.17
C ASP A 62 16.52 23.50 1.67
N GLU A 63 17.39 24.28 1.00
CA GLU A 63 17.28 24.59 -0.43
C GLU A 63 17.37 23.32 -1.28
N TRP A 64 18.26 22.38 -0.91
CA TRP A 64 18.39 21.11 -1.62
C TRP A 64 17.12 20.28 -1.51
N ILE A 65 16.56 20.13 -0.29
CA ILE A 65 15.33 19.37 -0.04
C ILE A 65 14.16 20.01 -0.77
N VAL A 66 13.94 21.31 -0.58
CA VAL A 66 12.80 22.04 -1.18
C VAL A 66 12.85 21.97 -2.71
N ARG A 67 14.02 22.20 -3.30
CA ARG A 67 14.17 22.18 -4.77
C ARG A 67 13.84 20.82 -5.38
N ARG A 68 14.13 19.71 -4.66
CA ARG A 68 13.91 18.34 -5.16
C ARG A 68 12.54 17.78 -4.83
N THR A 69 11.94 18.20 -3.73
CA THR A 69 10.73 17.55 -3.19
C THR A 69 9.58 18.50 -2.93
N GLY A 70 9.86 19.78 -2.81
CA GLY A 70 8.89 20.78 -2.33
C GLY A 70 8.60 20.70 -0.83
N ILE A 71 9.16 19.71 -0.11
CA ILE A 71 8.86 19.45 1.30
C ILE A 71 9.63 20.45 2.18
N ARG A 72 8.91 21.14 3.07
CA ARG A 72 9.46 22.09 4.05
C ARG A 72 9.48 21.51 5.46
N GLU A 73 8.52 20.67 5.79
CA GLU A 73 8.36 20.03 7.09
C GLU A 73 7.73 18.64 6.96
N ARG A 74 7.87 17.80 7.98
CA ARG A 74 7.17 16.52 8.13
C ARG A 74 6.59 16.39 9.52
N ARG A 75 5.57 15.57 9.63
CA ARG A 75 4.91 15.26 10.89
C ARG A 75 5.40 13.92 11.39
N ILE A 76 5.75 13.86 12.67
CA ILE A 76 6.30 12.67 13.31
C ILE A 76 5.31 12.17 14.35
N ILE A 77 4.88 10.93 14.20
CA ILE A 77 3.99 10.28 15.17
C ILE A 77 4.71 10.09 16.51
N ALA A 78 4.02 10.34 17.61
CA ALA A 78 4.60 10.08 18.94
C ALA A 78 4.79 8.56 19.15
N PRO A 79 5.79 8.14 19.96
CA PRO A 79 6.07 6.72 20.15
C PRO A 79 4.89 5.92 20.72
N ASP A 80 4.07 6.54 21.55
CA ASP A 80 2.90 5.99 22.21
C ASP A 80 1.56 6.25 21.49
N GLN A 81 1.58 7.00 20.39
CA GLN A 81 0.37 7.30 19.59
C GLN A 81 0.11 6.17 18.59
N PRO A 82 -1.00 5.43 18.67
CA PRO A 82 -1.34 4.42 17.67
C PRO A 82 -1.62 5.06 16.29
N LEU A 83 -1.19 4.40 15.22
CA LEU A 83 -1.53 4.79 13.86
C LEU A 83 -3.05 4.68 13.62
N SER A 84 -3.67 3.68 14.23
CA SER A 84 -5.12 3.47 14.16
C SER A 84 -5.93 4.65 14.71
N ASP A 85 -5.42 5.41 15.68
CA ASP A 85 -6.10 6.59 16.20
C ASP A 85 -6.12 7.73 15.18
N LEU A 86 -4.99 8.00 14.52
CA LEU A 86 -4.93 8.98 13.44
C LEU A 86 -5.82 8.57 12.25
N ALA A 87 -5.78 7.29 11.88
CA ALA A 87 -6.64 6.75 10.83
C ALA A 87 -8.14 6.92 11.18
N ALA A 88 -8.52 6.67 12.44
CA ALA A 88 -9.89 6.87 12.89
C ALA A 88 -10.33 8.34 12.85
N ILE A 89 -9.45 9.29 13.20
CA ILE A 89 -9.74 10.73 13.09
C ILE A 89 -10.00 11.09 11.62
N ALA A 90 -9.13 10.68 10.70
CA ALA A 90 -9.31 10.94 9.27
C ALA A 90 -10.59 10.32 8.73
N CYS A 91 -10.91 9.08 9.13
CA CYS A 91 -12.14 8.40 8.73
C CYS A 91 -13.41 9.11 9.24
N ARG A 92 -13.42 9.61 10.49
CA ARG A 92 -14.56 10.41 11.00
C ARG A 92 -14.75 11.69 10.19
N GLN A 93 -13.67 12.43 9.91
CA GLN A 93 -13.74 13.63 9.08
C GLN A 93 -14.29 13.33 7.67
N ALA A 94 -13.88 12.21 7.06
CA ALA A 94 -14.39 11.81 5.75
C ALA A 94 -15.89 11.47 5.80
N LEU A 95 -16.37 10.84 6.88
CA LEU A 95 -17.81 10.59 7.09
C LEU A 95 -18.59 11.89 7.28
N ASP A 96 -18.07 12.80 8.10
CA ASP A 96 -18.69 14.12 8.34
C ASP A 96 -18.79 14.93 7.04
N ASP A 97 -17.71 14.95 6.24
CA ASP A 97 -17.67 15.63 4.95
C ASP A 97 -18.64 15.00 3.93
N ALA A 98 -18.82 13.67 3.99
CA ALA A 98 -19.77 12.96 3.14
C ALA A 98 -21.23 13.09 3.64
N GLY A 99 -21.48 13.63 4.83
CA GLY A 99 -22.81 13.61 5.49
C GLY A 99 -23.27 12.18 5.79
N ARG A 100 -22.34 11.27 6.15
CA ARG A 100 -22.62 9.86 6.44
C ARG A 100 -22.32 9.51 7.90
N THR A 101 -22.95 8.48 8.36
CA THR A 101 -22.75 7.93 9.72
C THR A 101 -21.91 6.66 9.67
N ALA A 102 -21.25 6.32 10.78
CA ALA A 102 -20.51 5.08 10.90
C ALA A 102 -21.41 3.83 10.73
N ALA A 103 -22.68 3.94 11.08
CA ALA A 103 -23.68 2.87 10.91
C ALA A 103 -24.00 2.54 9.44
N GLU A 104 -23.66 3.42 8.51
CA GLU A 104 -23.86 3.20 7.06
C GLU A 104 -22.66 2.54 6.38
N VAL A 105 -21.51 2.41 7.08
CA VAL A 105 -20.28 1.88 6.51
C VAL A 105 -20.33 0.36 6.40
N ASP A 106 -20.25 -0.17 5.20
CA ASP A 106 -20.24 -1.61 4.95
C ASP A 106 -18.84 -2.21 5.01
N GLN A 107 -17.80 -1.41 4.64
CA GLN A 107 -16.42 -1.87 4.62
C GLN A 107 -15.43 -0.75 4.93
N ILE A 108 -14.35 -1.12 5.62
CA ILE A 108 -13.18 -0.27 5.87
C ILE A 108 -11.96 -0.96 5.27
N ILE A 109 -11.23 -0.25 4.41
CA ILE A 109 -9.98 -0.71 3.81
C ILE A 109 -8.88 0.25 4.22
N VAL A 110 -7.90 -0.22 4.99
CA VAL A 110 -6.73 0.57 5.38
C VAL A 110 -5.52 0.10 4.58
N SER A 111 -4.88 1.01 3.86
CA SER A 111 -3.60 0.76 3.21
C SER A 111 -2.48 1.21 4.13
N THR A 112 -1.61 0.26 4.54
CA THR A 112 -0.45 0.56 5.40
C THR A 112 0.63 -0.50 5.27
N ILE A 113 1.90 -0.08 5.42
CA ILE A 113 3.07 -0.95 5.63
C ILE A 113 3.64 -0.80 7.05
N THR A 114 3.07 0.09 7.85
CA THR A 114 3.52 0.41 9.22
C THR A 114 2.40 0.23 10.24
N PRO A 115 1.72 -0.94 10.27
CA PRO A 115 0.64 -1.17 11.21
C PRO A 115 1.14 -1.12 12.66
N ASP A 116 0.26 -0.78 13.59
CA ASP A 116 0.58 -0.79 15.03
C ASP A 116 0.96 -2.20 15.52
N ARG A 117 0.41 -3.23 14.88
CA ARG A 117 0.68 -4.65 15.12
C ARG A 117 0.37 -5.49 13.89
N VAL A 118 0.96 -6.67 13.82
CA VAL A 118 0.76 -7.58 12.68
C VAL A 118 -0.67 -8.12 12.64
N THR A 119 -1.23 -8.44 13.81
CA THR A 119 -2.60 -8.99 13.91
C THR A 119 -3.23 -8.68 15.28
N PRO A 120 -4.50 -8.23 15.34
CA PRO A 120 -5.29 -7.76 14.23
C PRO A 120 -4.65 -6.54 13.56
N GLY A 121 -4.98 -6.27 12.28
CA GLY A 121 -4.49 -5.11 11.55
C GLY A 121 -5.09 -3.79 12.03
N VAL A 122 -4.84 -2.69 11.32
CA VAL A 122 -5.28 -1.33 11.67
C VAL A 122 -6.79 -1.16 11.44
N ALA A 123 -7.33 -1.69 10.33
CA ALA A 123 -8.73 -1.48 9.95
C ALA A 123 -9.75 -1.92 11.01
N PRO A 124 -9.60 -3.07 11.70
CA PRO A 124 -10.49 -3.45 12.79
C PRO A 124 -10.52 -2.46 13.96
N TYR A 125 -9.36 -1.87 14.31
CA TYR A 125 -9.30 -0.84 15.36
C TYR A 125 -9.97 0.46 14.91
N VAL A 126 -9.82 0.85 13.65
CA VAL A 126 -10.53 1.98 13.08
C VAL A 126 -12.04 1.74 13.14
N ALA A 127 -12.52 0.55 12.77
CA ALA A 127 -13.95 0.20 12.82
C ALA A 127 -14.52 0.39 14.22
N LEU A 128 -13.85 -0.16 15.25
CA LEU A 128 -14.24 0.02 16.65
C LEU A 128 -14.23 1.51 17.06
N ALA A 129 -13.13 2.21 16.74
CA ALA A 129 -12.95 3.59 17.16
C ALA A 129 -14.00 4.54 16.58
N ILE A 130 -14.49 4.30 15.35
CA ILE A 130 -15.53 5.15 14.74
C ILE A 130 -16.95 4.66 15.02
N GLY A 131 -17.14 3.47 15.61
CA GLY A 131 -18.45 2.88 15.87
C GLY A 131 -19.06 2.15 14.66
N ALA A 132 -18.24 1.69 13.70
CA ALA A 132 -18.67 0.90 12.55
C ALA A 132 -18.44 -0.61 12.78
N GLU A 133 -18.88 -1.15 13.90
CA GLU A 133 -18.56 -2.51 14.36
C GLU A 133 -19.08 -3.62 13.44
N HIS A 134 -20.11 -3.34 12.64
CA HIS A 134 -20.65 -4.28 11.65
C HIS A 134 -19.93 -4.26 10.31
N ALA A 135 -19.08 -3.25 10.06
CA ALA A 135 -18.36 -3.14 8.83
C ALA A 135 -17.28 -4.25 8.69
N SER A 136 -17.13 -4.80 7.50
CA SER A 136 -15.97 -5.62 7.22
C SER A 136 -14.70 -4.75 7.21
N ALA A 137 -13.61 -5.22 7.82
CA ALA A 137 -12.40 -4.43 7.99
C ALA A 137 -11.18 -5.21 7.52
N VAL A 138 -10.38 -4.62 6.61
CA VAL A 138 -9.22 -5.27 6.01
C VAL A 138 -8.08 -4.28 5.80
N ASP A 139 -6.85 -4.73 6.07
CA ASP A 139 -5.65 -4.00 5.71
C ASP A 139 -5.11 -4.49 4.35
N VAL A 140 -4.61 -3.54 3.55
CA VAL A 140 -3.93 -3.79 2.29
C VAL A 140 -2.47 -3.34 2.41
N ASN A 141 -1.54 -4.26 2.17
CA ASN A 141 -0.11 -3.97 2.14
C ASN A 141 0.41 -4.07 0.71
N ALA A 142 0.53 -2.94 0.04
CA ALA A 142 1.11 -2.83 -1.30
C ALA A 142 1.99 -1.57 -1.43
N ALA A 143 2.66 -1.20 -0.35
CA ALA A 143 3.54 -0.04 -0.27
C ALA A 143 2.90 1.23 -0.90
N CYS A 144 3.65 1.99 -1.70
CA CYS A 144 3.19 3.24 -2.29
C CYS A 144 1.96 3.08 -3.22
N ALA A 145 1.68 1.89 -3.72
CA ALA A 145 0.52 1.61 -4.56
C ALA A 145 -0.73 1.20 -3.75
N GLY A 146 -0.59 0.95 -2.45
CA GLY A 146 -1.63 0.36 -1.62
C GLY A 146 -2.93 1.16 -1.59
N PHE A 147 -2.85 2.50 -1.51
CA PHE A 147 -4.03 3.36 -1.52
C PHE A 147 -4.80 3.27 -2.85
N VAL A 148 -4.11 3.18 -3.99
CA VAL A 148 -4.74 3.05 -5.31
C VAL A 148 -5.42 1.69 -5.44
N TYR A 149 -4.78 0.61 -4.97
CA TYR A 149 -5.40 -0.72 -4.92
C TYR A 149 -6.61 -0.77 -3.98
N ALA A 150 -6.55 -0.09 -2.84
CA ALA A 150 -7.67 0.01 -1.92
C ALA A 150 -8.87 0.76 -2.56
N LEU A 151 -8.62 1.84 -3.31
CA LEU A 151 -9.64 2.55 -4.08
C LEU A 151 -10.27 1.68 -5.17
N ASP A 152 -9.46 0.94 -5.93
CA ASP A 152 -9.95 0.01 -6.96
C ASP A 152 -10.81 -1.09 -6.34
N GLN A 153 -10.37 -1.66 -5.22
CA GLN A 153 -11.14 -2.66 -4.47
C GLN A 153 -12.47 -2.09 -3.96
N ALA A 154 -12.47 -0.87 -3.40
CA ALA A 154 -13.68 -0.19 -2.92
C ALA A 154 -14.65 0.07 -4.08
N ALA A 155 -14.16 0.57 -5.21
CA ALA A 155 -14.97 0.79 -6.40
C ALA A 155 -15.62 -0.52 -6.88
N ALA A 156 -14.85 -1.62 -6.93
CA ALA A 156 -15.37 -2.93 -7.31
C ALA A 156 -16.46 -3.44 -6.34
N GLN A 157 -16.33 -3.20 -5.04
CA GLN A 157 -17.37 -3.57 -4.05
C GLN A 157 -18.66 -2.79 -4.27
N VAL A 158 -18.57 -1.47 -4.52
CA VAL A 158 -19.73 -0.62 -4.78
C VAL A 158 -20.37 -0.98 -6.13
N GLU A 159 -19.61 -1.07 -7.20
CA GLU A 159 -20.11 -1.36 -8.55
C GLU A 159 -20.72 -2.77 -8.66
N SER A 160 -20.27 -3.72 -7.83
CA SER A 160 -20.87 -5.05 -7.76
C SER A 160 -22.13 -5.12 -6.88
N GLY A 161 -22.43 -4.05 -6.13
CA GLY A 161 -23.56 -3.99 -5.19
C GLY A 161 -23.33 -4.76 -3.87
N ARG A 162 -22.07 -5.13 -3.56
CA ARG A 162 -21.73 -5.80 -2.29
C ARG A 162 -21.59 -4.83 -1.14
N ALA A 163 -21.24 -3.58 -1.42
CA ALA A 163 -21.18 -2.50 -0.46
C ALA A 163 -21.85 -1.24 -1.04
N ARG A 164 -22.32 -0.36 -0.20
CA ARG A 164 -22.88 0.96 -0.55
C ARG A 164 -21.96 2.08 -0.10
N VAL A 165 -21.34 1.92 1.07
CA VAL A 165 -20.43 2.88 1.68
C VAL A 165 -19.15 2.15 2.08
N VAL A 166 -18.03 2.55 1.48
CA VAL A 166 -16.70 2.02 1.78
C VAL A 166 -15.80 3.15 2.21
N LEU A 167 -15.17 3.03 3.38
CA LEU A 167 -14.10 3.91 3.81
C LEU A 167 -12.77 3.37 3.30
N VAL A 168 -12.00 4.22 2.63
CA VAL A 168 -10.63 3.91 2.20
C VAL A 168 -9.67 4.85 2.90
N CYS A 169 -8.73 4.32 3.65
CA CYS A 169 -7.75 5.09 4.41
C CYS A 169 -6.32 4.66 4.04
N GLY A 170 -5.49 5.61 3.65
CA GLY A 170 -4.03 5.44 3.59
C GLY A 170 -3.43 5.98 4.87
N ALA A 171 -2.78 5.16 5.66
CA ALA A 171 -2.19 5.56 6.92
C ALA A 171 -0.77 5.02 7.06
N GLU A 172 0.19 5.91 7.34
CA GLU A 172 1.59 5.51 7.46
C GLU A 172 2.29 6.24 8.62
N ALA A 173 3.03 5.46 9.40
CA ALA A 173 3.93 5.95 10.44
C ALA A 173 5.39 5.67 10.06
N LEU A 174 5.82 6.16 8.90
CA LEU A 174 7.15 5.87 8.33
C LEU A 174 8.29 6.26 9.26
N SER A 175 8.11 7.27 10.12
CA SER A 175 9.11 7.65 11.13
C SER A 175 9.48 6.52 12.09
N ARG A 176 8.60 5.54 12.32
CA ARG A 176 8.88 4.36 13.15
C ARG A 176 9.92 3.43 12.54
N ILE A 177 10.04 3.43 11.22
CA ILE A 177 10.98 2.58 10.50
C ILE A 177 12.17 3.35 9.92
N THR A 178 12.09 4.69 9.82
CA THR A 178 13.17 5.53 9.29
C THR A 178 13.99 6.23 10.37
N ASP A 179 13.44 6.45 11.56
CA ASP A 179 14.07 7.25 12.64
C ASP A 179 14.82 6.39 13.68
N SER A 180 14.99 5.10 13.43
CA SER A 180 15.67 4.18 14.34
C SER A 180 17.19 4.41 14.43
N GLY A 181 17.74 5.42 13.75
CA GLY A 181 19.20 5.70 13.74
C GLY A 181 20.01 4.64 13.01
N GLU A 182 19.44 3.50 12.73
CA GLU A 182 19.99 2.51 11.84
C GLU A 182 19.71 2.95 10.42
N ARG A 183 20.76 3.06 9.61
CA ARG A 183 20.64 3.31 8.18
C ARG A 183 19.77 2.22 7.57
N ILE A 184 18.52 2.52 7.27
CA ILE A 184 17.64 1.65 6.48
C ILE A 184 18.14 1.54 5.03
N TYR A 185 19.10 2.33 4.64
CA TYR A 185 19.92 2.06 3.47
C TYR A 185 20.84 0.89 3.83
N MET A 186 20.35 -0.33 3.58
CA MET A 186 21.26 -1.44 3.33
C MET A 186 22.24 -0.93 2.27
N ASP A 187 23.53 -0.95 2.55
CA ASP A 187 24.51 -0.69 1.51
C ASP A 187 24.22 -1.62 0.31
N ASP A 188 24.64 -1.26 -0.87
CA ASP A 188 24.31 -2.03 -2.07
C ASP A 188 24.73 -3.49 -1.94
N ALA A 189 25.82 -3.79 -1.22
CA ALA A 189 26.27 -5.16 -0.97
C ALA A 189 25.32 -5.94 -0.04
N ALA A 190 24.82 -5.33 1.03
CA ALA A 190 23.86 -5.96 1.94
C ALA A 190 22.50 -6.16 1.27
N ARG A 191 22.07 -5.22 0.42
CA ARG A 191 20.85 -5.36 -0.39
C ARG A 191 20.97 -6.51 -1.38
N ASP A 192 22.09 -6.60 -2.11
CA ASP A 192 22.33 -7.63 -3.12
C ASP A 192 22.48 -9.02 -2.48
N ALA A 193 23.11 -9.12 -1.32
CA ALA A 193 23.16 -10.35 -0.52
C ALA A 193 21.75 -10.80 -0.10
N ARG A 194 20.91 -9.87 0.37
CA ARG A 194 19.51 -10.18 0.75
C ARG A 194 18.65 -10.58 -0.44
N LEU A 195 18.78 -9.91 -1.57
CA LEU A 195 18.09 -10.28 -2.80
C LEU A 195 18.53 -11.66 -3.30
N SER A 196 19.83 -11.98 -3.18
CA SER A 196 20.37 -13.30 -3.56
C SER A 196 19.80 -14.41 -2.67
N GLN A 197 19.70 -14.20 -1.35
CA GLN A 197 19.05 -15.12 -0.43
C GLN A 197 17.57 -15.36 -0.78
N LEU A 198 16.82 -14.29 -1.04
CA LEU A 198 15.40 -14.40 -1.43
C LEU A 198 15.22 -15.16 -2.74
N ARG A 199 16.07 -14.91 -3.75
CA ARG A 199 16.07 -15.66 -5.01
C ARG A 199 16.36 -17.13 -4.84
N GLN A 200 17.25 -17.51 -3.91
CA GLN A 200 17.53 -18.91 -3.58
C GLN A 200 16.34 -19.58 -2.90
N GLN A 201 15.67 -18.88 -1.97
CA GLN A 201 14.48 -19.39 -1.29
C GLN A 201 13.32 -19.65 -2.26
N VAL A 202 13.10 -18.72 -3.22
CA VAL A 202 12.05 -18.88 -4.24
C VAL A 202 12.35 -20.03 -5.22
N ARG A 203 13.63 -20.28 -5.53
CA ARG A 203 14.03 -21.39 -6.42
C ARG A 203 14.01 -22.75 -5.74
N GLY A 204 14.01 -22.81 -4.42
CA GLY A 204 13.94 -24.04 -3.63
C GLY A 204 12.53 -24.46 -3.22
N CYS A 205 11.48 -23.73 -3.63
CA CYS A 205 10.10 -24.18 -3.49
C CYS A 205 9.79 -25.21 -4.60
N PRO A 206 9.34 -26.42 -4.23
CA PRO A 206 8.99 -27.49 -5.16
C PRO A 206 7.77 -27.13 -6.02
#